data_e129abf4913c437434973110dc96e69c
#
_entry.id   e129abf4913c437434973110dc96e69c
#
_cell.length_a   1.000
_cell.length_b   1.000
_cell.length_c   1.000
_cell.angle_alpha   90.00
_cell.angle_beta   90.00
_cell.angle_gamma   90.00
#
_symmetry.space_group_name_H-M   'P 1'
#
loop_
_entity.id
_entity.type
_entity.pdbx_description
1 polymer ?
#
loop_
_entity_poly.entity_id
_entity_poly.type
_entity_poly.pdbx_seq_one_letter_code
_entity_poly.pdbx_strand_id
1 'polypeptide(L)'
;MRKGWLLVLLLVSISVVAGDSIQVEKAQQEQNWLQRTISGFTRIDENYVEPQHYDWSVMLQATHTYDYYRLSTSGDNKQSVRFSPTPNFKVGPYFGWRWAFLGYTFDLKNIDVDSKSLKQEIDFSFYSAQIGADFYYRRTGSDYHISDVKISNVDTSVLEGEAFDGISVGITGLNVYYIFNHQRFSYPAAFNQSTRQKISCGSWMTGLGYTRNSIEFDYDRLQNIVDERLSERTVKLDEGLKFNSVNYYNISVSAGYAYNWVFAPYWLLASSLSLALAYKKTRGISEDGDKYGFDFNNLNIDGIGRFGIVYNNDRFYAGASAIVRAYNYRKSRFQANNVFGSLNIYVGYNFGLKKAYKQKKKP
;
A
#
# COMPACT_ATOMS: atom_id res chain seq x y z
N MET A 1 -5.61 14.82 24.40
CA MET A 1 -6.21 15.15 23.09
C MET A 1 -5.73 16.54 22.66
N ARG A 2 -4.61 16.68 21.94
CA ARG A 2 -4.12 17.95 21.29
C ARG A 2 -2.67 17.81 20.86
N LYS A 3 -2.34 16.89 19.94
CA LYS A 3 -1.01 16.85 19.24
C LYS A 3 -1.06 16.22 17.84
N GLY A 4 -2.26 16.06 17.24
CA GLY A 4 -2.41 15.40 15.92
C GLY A 4 -2.58 16.32 14.70
N TRP A 5 -2.64 17.65 14.90
CA TRP A 5 -3.01 18.59 13.81
C TRP A 5 -1.84 19.36 13.20
N LEU A 6 -0.60 19.15 13.66
CA LEU A 6 0.56 19.94 13.22
C LEU A 6 1.30 19.35 12.00
N LEU A 7 1.02 18.11 11.58
CA LEU A 7 1.72 17.48 10.46
C LEU A 7 1.06 17.68 9.09
N VAL A 8 -0.20 18.10 9.07
CA VAL A 8 -0.93 18.39 7.81
C VAL A 8 -0.65 19.81 7.28
N LEU A 9 -0.18 20.71 8.12
CA LEU A 9 0.08 22.12 7.75
C LEU A 9 1.49 22.40 7.20
N LEU A 10 2.41 21.46 7.28
CA LEU A 10 3.81 21.64 6.82
C LEU A 10 4.04 21.31 5.34
N LEU A 11 3.06 20.75 4.65
CA LEU A 11 3.11 20.46 3.20
C LEU A 11 2.45 21.53 2.32
N VAL A 12 1.82 22.54 2.92
CA VAL A 12 1.11 23.62 2.19
C VAL A 12 1.91 24.93 2.10
N SER A 13 3.05 25.06 2.77
CA SER A 13 3.76 26.32 2.91
C SER A 13 4.95 26.55 1.97
N ILE A 14 5.03 25.84 0.83
CA ILE A 14 6.05 26.14 -0.20
C ILE A 14 5.40 26.73 -1.47
N SER A 15 4.61 27.74 -1.31
CA SER A 15 4.27 28.60 -2.44
C SER A 15 3.55 29.84 -1.93
N VAL A 16 4.29 30.83 -1.50
CA VAL A 16 4.05 32.28 -1.68
C VAL A 16 5.14 33.04 -0.92
N VAL A 17 6.13 33.52 -1.62
CA VAL A 17 6.74 34.83 -1.35
C VAL A 17 7.09 35.44 -2.72
N ALA A 18 6.27 36.35 -3.15
CA ALA A 18 6.63 37.33 -4.16
C ALA A 18 6.61 38.71 -3.49
N GLY A 19 7.74 39.40 -3.55
CA GLY A 19 7.78 40.81 -3.20
C GLY A 19 9.11 41.27 -2.63
N ASP A 20 9.88 41.83 -3.46
CA ASP A 20 10.69 43.06 -3.41
C ASP A 20 12.17 42.90 -3.74
N SER A 21 12.48 43.69 -4.75
CA SER A 21 13.73 43.93 -5.43
C SER A 21 14.83 44.47 -4.48
N ILE A 22 15.98 43.81 -4.51
CA ILE A 22 17.40 44.22 -4.39
C ILE A 22 18.23 43.04 -3.83
N GLN A 23 18.18 41.89 -4.47
CA GLN A 23 19.19 40.82 -4.41
C GLN A 23 19.02 39.89 -5.62
N VAL A 24 18.88 40.46 -6.81
CA VAL A 24 18.28 39.78 -7.97
C VAL A 24 19.23 38.78 -8.63
N GLU A 25 20.54 38.89 -8.55
CA GLU A 25 21.42 37.99 -9.29
C GLU A 25 21.72 36.66 -8.60
N LYS A 26 21.88 36.61 -7.27
CA LYS A 26 22.07 35.33 -6.54
C LYS A 26 20.77 34.56 -6.42
N ALA A 27 19.65 35.27 -6.18
CA ALA A 27 18.34 34.66 -6.12
C ALA A 27 17.85 34.13 -7.49
N GLN A 28 18.23 34.77 -8.62
CA GLN A 28 17.96 34.25 -9.96
C GLN A 28 18.78 33.00 -10.30
N GLN A 29 19.99 32.87 -9.78
CA GLN A 29 20.82 31.68 -9.99
C GLN A 29 20.32 30.50 -9.17
N GLU A 30 19.84 30.72 -7.95
CA GLU A 30 19.20 29.69 -7.11
C GLU A 30 17.80 29.33 -7.60
N GLN A 31 16.99 30.30 -8.05
CA GLN A 31 15.71 30.03 -8.70
C GLN A 31 15.87 29.26 -10.00
N ASN A 32 16.88 29.54 -10.80
CA ASN A 32 17.18 28.78 -12.01
C ASN A 32 17.62 27.35 -11.71
N TRP A 33 18.36 27.10 -10.62
CA TRP A 33 18.75 25.76 -10.23
C TRP A 33 17.54 24.96 -9.70
N LEU A 34 16.74 25.52 -8.81
CA LEU A 34 15.51 24.89 -8.30
C LEU A 34 14.50 24.65 -9.43
N GLN A 35 14.30 25.63 -10.32
CA GLN A 35 13.42 25.47 -11.48
C GLN A 35 13.94 24.43 -12.47
N ARG A 36 15.24 24.34 -12.70
CA ARG A 36 15.85 23.28 -13.53
C ARG A 36 15.71 21.92 -12.90
N THR A 37 15.87 21.82 -11.58
CA THR A 37 15.69 20.58 -10.84
C THR A 37 14.22 20.15 -10.90
N ILE A 38 13.28 21.05 -10.58
CA ILE A 38 11.84 20.75 -10.62
C ILE A 38 11.38 20.44 -12.06
N SER A 39 11.86 21.16 -13.06
CA SER A 39 11.54 20.86 -14.48
C SER A 39 12.11 19.54 -14.94
N GLY A 40 13.29 19.14 -14.42
CA GLY A 40 13.85 17.81 -14.65
C GLY A 40 12.95 16.69 -14.10
N PHE A 41 12.37 16.86 -12.92
CA PHE A 41 11.45 15.92 -12.29
C PHE A 41 10.09 15.79 -12.98
N THR A 42 9.67 16.80 -13.73
CA THR A 42 8.35 16.84 -14.39
C THR A 42 8.41 16.69 -15.90
N ARG A 43 9.61 16.59 -16.46
CA ARG A 43 9.78 16.49 -17.93
C ARG A 43 9.27 15.15 -18.44
N ILE A 44 8.34 15.21 -19.39
CA ILE A 44 7.77 14.05 -20.10
C ILE A 44 7.99 14.21 -21.60
N ASP A 45 8.08 13.10 -22.30
CA ASP A 45 8.04 13.04 -23.77
C ASP A 45 6.57 12.97 -24.21
N GLU A 46 6.06 14.07 -24.74
CA GLU A 46 4.65 14.20 -25.15
C GLU A 46 4.25 13.23 -26.27
N ASN A 47 5.20 12.61 -26.98
CA ASN A 47 4.89 11.53 -27.91
C ASN A 47 4.42 10.27 -27.17
N TYR A 48 4.97 9.99 -26.00
CA TYR A 48 4.67 8.81 -25.17
C TYR A 48 3.62 9.07 -24.10
N VAL A 49 3.66 10.24 -23.47
CA VAL A 49 2.83 10.59 -22.31
C VAL A 49 2.12 11.91 -22.54
N GLU A 50 0.82 11.92 -22.46
CA GLU A 50 0.01 13.11 -22.55
C GLU A 50 -0.38 13.61 -21.16
N PRO A 51 -0.10 14.88 -20.79
CA PRO A 51 -0.51 15.44 -19.53
C PRO A 51 -2.02 15.67 -19.49
N GLN A 52 -2.61 15.61 -18.30
CA GLN A 52 -4.02 15.91 -18.08
C GLN A 52 -4.32 17.37 -18.46
N HIS A 53 -5.36 17.59 -19.27
CA HIS A 53 -5.76 18.91 -19.77
C HIS A 53 -6.64 19.70 -18.81
N TYR A 54 -7.21 19.04 -17.81
CA TYR A 54 -8.16 19.63 -16.86
C TYR A 54 -7.53 19.86 -15.49
N ASP A 55 -8.03 20.85 -14.75
CA ASP A 55 -7.56 21.16 -13.40
C ASP A 55 -8.30 20.37 -12.32
N TRP A 56 -9.54 19.92 -12.61
CA TRP A 56 -10.43 19.29 -11.63
C TRP A 56 -10.87 17.90 -12.08
N SER A 57 -11.06 17.03 -11.11
CA SER A 57 -11.58 15.68 -11.31
C SER A 57 -12.57 15.32 -10.21
N VAL A 58 -13.62 14.60 -10.57
CA VAL A 58 -14.48 13.87 -9.63
C VAL A 58 -14.45 12.41 -9.98
N MET A 59 -14.44 11.54 -8.97
CA MET A 59 -14.39 10.10 -9.16
C MET A 59 -15.25 9.41 -8.12
N LEU A 60 -15.97 8.39 -8.54
CA LEU A 60 -16.59 7.42 -7.65
C LEU A 60 -15.75 6.15 -7.67
N GLN A 61 -15.38 5.67 -6.51
CA GLN A 61 -14.54 4.48 -6.37
C GLN A 61 -15.17 3.48 -5.41
N ALA A 62 -15.14 2.22 -5.80
CA ALA A 62 -15.40 1.07 -4.95
C ALA A 62 -14.09 0.39 -4.64
N THR A 63 -13.83 0.10 -3.38
CA THR A 63 -12.61 -0.53 -2.89
C THR A 63 -12.95 -1.77 -2.10
N HIS A 64 -12.35 -2.88 -2.48
CA HIS A 64 -12.34 -4.12 -1.71
C HIS A 64 -10.94 -4.35 -1.15
N THR A 65 -10.82 -4.41 0.18
CA THR A 65 -9.55 -4.72 0.85
C THR A 65 -9.54 -6.18 1.26
N TYR A 66 -8.40 -6.82 1.09
CA TYR A 66 -8.15 -8.18 1.55
C TYR A 66 -6.87 -8.23 2.36
N ASP A 67 -6.86 -9.14 3.32
CA ASP A 67 -5.77 -9.29 4.25
C ASP A 67 -5.76 -10.72 4.80
N TYR A 68 -4.63 -11.39 4.82
CA TYR A 68 -4.47 -12.63 5.54
C TYR A 68 -3.12 -12.74 6.21
N TYR A 69 -3.19 -13.29 7.41
CA TYR A 69 -2.04 -13.59 8.24
C TYR A 69 -1.91 -15.10 8.38
N ARG A 70 -0.77 -15.62 8.00
CA ARG A 70 -0.43 -17.01 8.23
C ARG A 70 0.68 -17.08 9.26
N LEU A 71 0.37 -17.68 10.41
CA LEU A 71 1.35 -18.05 11.41
C LEU A 71 1.71 -19.51 11.18
N SER A 72 2.99 -19.83 11.20
CA SER A 72 3.46 -21.22 11.04
C SER A 72 4.71 -21.47 11.87
N THR A 73 4.85 -22.71 12.35
CA THR A 73 6.04 -23.15 13.07
C THR A 73 7.13 -23.61 12.13
N SER A 74 8.37 -23.66 12.65
CA SER A 74 9.55 -24.20 11.98
C SER A 74 9.88 -25.54 12.60
N GLY A 75 10.16 -26.59 11.81
CA GLY A 75 10.50 -27.92 12.33
C GLY A 75 9.84 -29.04 11.53
N ASP A 76 9.99 -30.30 11.98
CA ASP A 76 9.49 -31.49 11.29
C ASP A 76 7.95 -31.59 11.37
N ASN A 77 7.34 -31.15 12.47
CA ASN A 77 5.88 -31.09 12.66
C ASN A 77 5.34 -29.70 12.39
N LYS A 78 5.47 -29.21 11.16
CA LYS A 78 5.01 -27.88 10.78
C LYS A 78 3.50 -27.74 10.98
N GLN A 79 3.14 -26.87 11.88
CA GLN A 79 1.76 -26.42 12.04
C GLN A 79 1.60 -25.03 11.44
N SER A 80 0.44 -24.74 10.89
CA SER A 80 0.14 -23.38 10.41
C SER A 80 -1.33 -23.05 10.58
N VAL A 81 -1.58 -21.80 10.95
CA VAL A 81 -2.93 -21.25 11.05
C VAL A 81 -2.99 -19.98 10.19
N ARG A 82 -4.05 -19.87 9.40
CA ARG A 82 -4.33 -18.70 8.59
C ARG A 82 -5.56 -17.98 9.13
N PHE A 83 -5.41 -16.69 9.34
CA PHE A 83 -6.47 -15.80 9.77
C PHE A 83 -6.80 -14.81 8.66
N SER A 84 -8.08 -14.54 8.48
CA SER A 84 -8.59 -13.52 7.56
C SER A 84 -9.62 -12.67 8.28
N PRO A 85 -9.55 -11.34 8.19
CA PRO A 85 -10.62 -10.49 8.69
C PRO A 85 -11.83 -10.58 7.78
N THR A 86 -12.99 -10.18 8.29
CA THR A 86 -14.17 -10.04 7.45
C THR A 86 -13.89 -9.06 6.31
N PRO A 87 -14.15 -9.44 5.04
CA PRO A 87 -13.86 -8.60 3.89
C PRO A 87 -14.62 -7.27 3.96
N ASN A 88 -13.93 -6.16 3.76
CA ASN A 88 -14.49 -4.83 3.70
C ASN A 88 -14.74 -4.39 2.27
N PHE A 89 -15.93 -3.88 2.02
CA PHE A 89 -16.30 -3.26 0.76
C PHE A 89 -16.69 -1.79 1.01
N LYS A 90 -15.89 -0.88 0.49
CA LYS A 90 -16.05 0.56 0.69
C LYS A 90 -16.39 1.23 -0.64
N VAL A 91 -17.30 2.18 -0.60
CA VAL A 91 -17.63 3.03 -1.76
C VAL A 91 -17.55 4.48 -1.34
N GLY A 92 -17.05 5.34 -2.20
CA GLY A 92 -17.02 6.76 -1.89
C GLY A 92 -16.59 7.66 -3.03
N PRO A 93 -16.95 8.94 -2.92
CA PRO A 93 -16.53 9.98 -3.85
C PRO A 93 -15.11 10.43 -3.56
N TYR A 94 -14.40 10.77 -4.63
CA TYR A 94 -13.09 11.42 -4.62
C TYR A 94 -13.16 12.70 -5.43
N PHE A 95 -12.49 13.71 -4.93
CA PHE A 95 -12.35 14.99 -5.59
C PHE A 95 -10.87 15.26 -5.83
N GLY A 96 -10.51 15.55 -7.07
CA GLY A 96 -9.14 15.80 -7.50
C GLY A 96 -8.92 17.25 -7.92
N TRP A 97 -7.79 17.81 -7.55
CA TRP A 97 -7.27 19.06 -8.06
C TRP A 97 -5.85 18.86 -8.54
N ARG A 98 -5.67 18.90 -9.86
CA ARG A 98 -4.39 18.64 -10.55
C ARG A 98 -3.83 17.26 -10.21
N TRP A 99 -2.85 17.19 -9.28
CA TRP A 99 -2.18 15.96 -8.86
C TRP A 99 -2.66 15.46 -7.48
N ALA A 100 -3.45 16.25 -6.78
CA ALA A 100 -3.93 15.93 -5.44
C ALA A 100 -5.35 15.38 -5.50
N PHE A 101 -5.59 14.22 -4.86
CA PHE A 101 -6.90 13.61 -4.71
C PHE A 101 -7.24 13.50 -3.24
N LEU A 102 -8.45 13.89 -2.90
CA LEU A 102 -9.04 13.71 -1.58
C LEU A 102 -10.35 12.96 -1.74
N GLY A 103 -10.53 11.88 -1.02
CA GLY A 103 -11.74 11.09 -1.05
C GLY A 103 -12.17 10.64 0.34
N TYR A 104 -13.43 10.32 0.45
CA TYR A 104 -13.99 9.69 1.63
C TYR A 104 -14.79 8.47 1.21
N THR A 105 -14.49 7.32 1.84
CA THR A 105 -15.17 6.05 1.54
C THR A 105 -15.94 5.56 2.75
N PHE A 106 -17.12 5.04 2.49
CA PHE A 106 -18.01 4.44 3.48
C PHE A 106 -17.94 2.91 3.36
N ASP A 107 -17.85 2.23 4.48
CA ASP A 107 -18.03 0.78 4.53
C ASP A 107 -19.53 0.45 4.42
N LEU A 108 -19.91 -0.27 3.38
CA LEU A 108 -21.32 -0.59 3.13
C LEU A 108 -21.90 -1.63 4.11
N LYS A 109 -21.05 -2.39 4.80
CA LYS A 109 -21.49 -3.44 5.74
C LYS A 109 -21.55 -2.97 7.19
N ASN A 110 -20.78 -1.96 7.56
CA ASN A 110 -20.66 -1.48 8.94
C ASN A 110 -21.15 -0.05 9.08
N ILE A 111 -22.43 0.20 8.80
CA ILE A 111 -23.07 1.50 9.06
C ILE A 111 -23.41 1.65 10.55
N ASP A 112 -23.46 0.57 11.32
CA ASP A 112 -23.70 0.58 12.76
C ASP A 112 -22.45 1.01 13.54
N VAL A 113 -22.59 2.14 14.23
CA VAL A 113 -21.53 2.87 14.96
C VAL A 113 -21.08 2.19 16.27
N ASP A 114 -21.64 1.05 16.62
CA ASP A 114 -21.50 0.46 17.96
C ASP A 114 -20.47 -0.68 18.07
N SER A 115 -19.54 -0.81 17.12
CA SER A 115 -18.54 -1.87 17.19
C SER A 115 -17.25 -1.43 17.87
N LYS A 116 -16.89 -2.10 18.96
CA LYS A 116 -15.61 -2.00 19.67
C LYS A 116 -14.38 -2.38 18.80
N SER A 117 -14.57 -2.76 17.56
CA SER A 117 -13.54 -3.15 16.60
C SER A 117 -13.38 -2.11 15.48
N LEU A 118 -12.93 -0.90 15.82
CA LEU A 118 -12.65 0.13 14.81
C LEU A 118 -11.41 -0.30 13.98
N LYS A 119 -11.65 -0.86 12.79
CA LYS A 119 -10.62 -0.97 11.77
C LYS A 119 -10.23 0.43 11.32
N GLN A 120 -8.94 0.71 11.36
CA GLN A 120 -8.39 1.96 10.86
C GLN A 120 -7.51 1.64 9.65
N GLU A 121 -7.86 2.21 8.51
CA GLU A 121 -7.10 2.05 7.28
C GLU A 121 -6.90 3.41 6.63
N ILE A 122 -5.64 3.74 6.36
CA ILE A 122 -5.24 4.92 5.62
C ILE A 122 -4.26 4.44 4.55
N ASP A 123 -4.60 4.61 3.30
CA ASP A 123 -3.70 4.40 2.16
C ASP A 123 -3.58 5.73 1.42
N PHE A 124 -2.37 6.25 1.35
CA PHE A 124 -2.05 7.46 0.61
C PHE A 124 -0.93 7.16 -0.37
N SER A 125 -1.16 7.46 -1.65
CA SER A 125 -0.16 7.29 -2.69
C SER A 125 0.04 8.59 -3.45
N PHE A 126 1.29 8.97 -3.61
CA PHE A 126 1.73 10.10 -4.41
C PHE A 126 2.50 9.58 -5.63
N TYR A 127 2.13 10.04 -6.81
CA TYR A 127 2.81 9.67 -8.05
C TYR A 127 3.18 10.93 -8.82
N SER A 128 4.49 11.17 -8.95
CA SER A 128 5.04 12.10 -9.94
C SER A 128 5.53 11.33 -11.17
N ALA A 129 6.06 12.01 -12.17
CA ALA A 129 6.66 11.34 -13.31
C ALA A 129 7.84 10.44 -12.88
N GLN A 130 8.69 10.91 -11.98
CA GLN A 130 9.98 10.31 -11.63
C GLN A 130 9.98 9.57 -10.30
N ILE A 131 9.19 10.04 -9.32
CA ILE A 131 9.16 9.52 -7.96
C ILE A 131 7.74 9.12 -7.60
N GLY A 132 7.59 7.95 -7.01
CA GLY A 132 6.38 7.54 -6.34
C GLY A 132 6.61 7.34 -4.85
N ALA A 133 5.59 7.59 -4.06
CA ALA A 133 5.60 7.33 -2.62
C ALA A 133 4.25 6.75 -2.19
N ASP A 134 4.29 5.68 -1.42
CA ASP A 134 3.12 5.07 -0.81
C ASP A 134 3.27 5.11 0.70
N PHE A 135 2.32 5.68 1.36
CA PHE A 135 2.13 5.60 2.81
C PHE A 135 0.89 4.78 3.09
N TYR A 136 1.00 3.84 4.02
CA TYR A 136 -0.15 3.07 4.48
C TYR A 136 -0.09 2.86 5.98
N TYR A 137 -1.25 2.93 6.59
CA TYR A 137 -1.49 2.62 7.98
C TYR A 137 -2.71 1.72 8.06
N ARG A 138 -2.55 0.58 8.71
CA ARG A 138 -3.65 -0.35 8.98
C ARG A 138 -3.58 -0.81 10.41
N ARG A 139 -4.69 -0.77 11.09
CA ARG A 139 -4.92 -1.43 12.36
C ARG A 139 -6.20 -2.23 12.22
N THR A 140 -6.07 -3.53 12.32
CA THR A 140 -7.21 -4.43 12.23
C THR A 140 -7.90 -4.52 13.58
N GLY A 141 -9.21 -4.72 13.54
CA GLY A 141 -10.00 -5.05 14.73
C GLY A 141 -9.88 -6.52 15.12
N SER A 142 -10.78 -6.97 15.98
CA SER A 142 -10.89 -8.35 16.48
C SER A 142 -11.86 -9.22 15.64
N ASP A 143 -12.14 -8.86 14.39
CA ASP A 143 -13.13 -9.52 13.52
C ASP A 143 -12.51 -10.54 12.57
N TYR A 144 -11.48 -11.24 13.04
CA TYR A 144 -10.88 -12.33 12.28
C TYR A 144 -11.67 -13.63 12.41
N HIS A 145 -11.47 -14.47 11.41
CA HIS A 145 -11.88 -15.86 11.43
C HIS A 145 -10.71 -16.74 10.99
N ILE A 146 -10.74 -17.99 11.43
CA ILE A 146 -9.80 -19.03 11.01
C ILE A 146 -10.17 -19.43 9.59
N SER A 147 -9.27 -19.21 8.63
CA SER A 147 -9.53 -19.54 7.22
C SER A 147 -8.84 -20.84 6.76
N ASP A 148 -7.86 -21.32 7.49
CA ASP A 148 -7.17 -22.59 7.21
C ASP A 148 -6.31 -22.97 8.42
N VAL A 149 -6.34 -24.22 8.83
CA VAL A 149 -5.44 -24.77 9.84
C VAL A 149 -4.79 -26.02 9.26
N LYS A 150 -3.49 -26.19 9.47
CA LYS A 150 -2.76 -27.39 9.07
C LYS A 150 -1.99 -27.95 10.24
N ILE A 151 -2.40 -29.14 10.66
CA ILE A 151 -1.74 -29.95 11.68
C ILE A 151 -1.53 -31.34 11.06
N SER A 152 -0.31 -31.87 11.17
CA SER A 152 0.01 -33.18 10.55
C SER A 152 -0.93 -34.28 11.01
N ASN A 153 -1.49 -35.05 10.07
CA ASN A 153 -2.38 -36.19 10.30
C ASN A 153 -3.69 -35.87 11.07
N VAL A 154 -4.14 -34.62 11.04
CA VAL A 154 -5.39 -34.20 11.66
C VAL A 154 -6.28 -33.52 10.61
N ASP A 155 -7.55 -33.94 10.52
CA ASP A 155 -8.56 -33.19 9.78
C ASP A 155 -8.99 -31.98 10.60
N THR A 156 -8.70 -30.81 10.08
CA THR A 156 -8.94 -29.52 10.73
C THR A 156 -10.04 -28.71 10.05
N SER A 157 -10.78 -29.31 9.11
CA SER A 157 -11.83 -28.63 8.33
C SER A 157 -12.93 -28.02 9.20
N VAL A 158 -13.21 -28.63 10.35
CA VAL A 158 -14.20 -28.14 11.33
C VAL A 158 -13.81 -26.80 11.97
N LEU A 159 -12.54 -26.38 11.87
CA LEU A 159 -12.05 -25.09 12.40
C LEU A 159 -12.21 -23.97 11.38
N GLU A 160 -12.47 -24.28 10.11
CA GLU A 160 -12.62 -23.25 9.08
C GLU A 160 -13.91 -22.45 9.26
N GLY A 161 -13.77 -21.12 9.22
CA GLY A 161 -14.89 -20.20 9.45
C GLY A 161 -15.14 -19.82 10.91
N GLU A 162 -14.46 -20.47 11.88
CA GLU A 162 -14.59 -20.11 13.29
C GLU A 162 -14.11 -18.68 13.55
N ALA A 163 -14.90 -17.92 14.28
CA ALA A 163 -14.54 -16.57 14.68
C ALA A 163 -13.37 -16.58 15.66
N PHE A 164 -12.40 -15.71 15.42
CA PHE A 164 -11.20 -15.61 16.27
C PHE A 164 -10.86 -14.15 16.52
N ASP A 165 -11.20 -13.67 17.69
CA ASP A 165 -10.90 -12.29 18.14
C ASP A 165 -9.56 -12.19 18.92
N GLY A 166 -8.81 -13.32 19.03
CA GLY A 166 -7.50 -13.40 19.70
C GLY A 166 -6.33 -12.93 18.84
N ILE A 167 -6.55 -12.28 17.69
CA ILE A 167 -5.47 -11.69 16.88
C ILE A 167 -5.75 -10.22 16.59
N SER A 168 -4.72 -9.38 16.75
CA SER A 168 -4.75 -7.98 16.38
C SER A 168 -3.46 -7.64 15.64
N VAL A 169 -3.58 -6.93 14.52
CA VAL A 169 -2.43 -6.59 13.68
C VAL A 169 -2.41 -5.11 13.36
N GLY A 170 -1.22 -4.51 13.51
CA GLY A 170 -0.95 -3.14 13.12
C GLY A 170 0.19 -3.07 12.10
N ILE A 171 0.01 -2.33 11.01
CA ILE A 171 1.03 -2.08 10.00
C ILE A 171 1.08 -0.59 9.70
N THR A 172 2.28 -0.01 9.76
CA THR A 172 2.56 1.32 9.24
C THR A 172 3.71 1.20 8.26
N GLY A 173 3.56 1.72 7.06
CA GLY A 173 4.60 1.63 6.04
C GLY A 173 4.73 2.87 5.18
N LEU A 174 5.96 3.11 4.74
CA LEU A 174 6.32 4.13 3.77
C LEU A 174 7.26 3.49 2.74
N ASN A 175 6.90 3.59 1.47
CA ASN A 175 7.76 3.19 0.35
C ASN A 175 7.95 4.38 -0.57
N VAL A 176 9.20 4.67 -0.91
CA VAL A 176 9.55 5.69 -1.89
C VAL A 176 10.34 5.01 -3.01
N TYR A 177 9.98 5.26 -4.24
CA TYR A 177 10.63 4.62 -5.38
C TYR A 177 10.86 5.59 -6.54
N TYR A 178 11.93 5.32 -7.26
CA TYR A 178 12.41 6.07 -8.42
C TYR A 178 12.08 5.30 -9.70
N ILE A 179 11.62 6.02 -10.74
CA ILE A 179 11.24 5.51 -12.05
C ILE A 179 12.27 5.96 -13.06
N PHE A 180 13.05 5.03 -13.61
CA PHE A 180 14.19 5.37 -14.48
C PHE A 180 13.77 5.95 -15.84
N ASN A 181 12.78 5.35 -16.48
CA ASN A 181 12.31 5.80 -17.80
C ASN A 181 11.13 6.78 -17.69
N HIS A 182 11.16 7.66 -16.70
CA HIS A 182 10.06 8.55 -16.32
C HIS A 182 9.60 9.51 -17.44
N GLN A 183 10.44 9.78 -18.43
CA GLN A 183 10.05 10.66 -19.55
C GLN A 183 9.06 9.99 -20.51
N ARG A 184 9.17 8.67 -20.69
CA ARG A 184 8.35 7.89 -21.62
C ARG A 184 7.34 6.98 -20.95
N PHE A 185 7.64 6.56 -19.74
CA PHE A 185 6.78 5.70 -18.93
C PHE A 185 6.06 6.52 -17.87
N SER A 186 4.73 6.40 -17.81
CA SER A 186 3.93 7.11 -16.82
C SER A 186 3.22 6.16 -15.85
N TYR A 187 3.70 6.14 -14.62
CA TYR A 187 3.02 5.48 -13.51
C TYR A 187 1.66 6.14 -13.17
N PRO A 188 1.57 7.50 -13.18
CA PRO A 188 0.31 8.21 -13.01
C PRO A 188 -0.79 7.83 -14.01
N ALA A 189 -0.45 7.46 -15.24
CA ALA A 189 -1.43 7.05 -16.23
C ALA A 189 -2.21 5.79 -15.83
N ALA A 190 -1.60 4.91 -15.05
CA ALA A 190 -2.19 3.66 -14.61
C ALA A 190 -2.95 3.77 -13.28
N PHE A 191 -2.46 4.61 -12.34
CA PHE A 191 -2.87 4.51 -10.95
C PHE A 191 -3.53 5.76 -10.35
N ASN A 192 -3.39 6.94 -11.01
CA ASN A 192 -4.11 8.15 -10.59
C ASN A 192 -4.72 8.98 -11.74
N GLN A 193 -4.58 8.51 -13.00
CA GLN A 193 -5.16 9.09 -14.21
C GLN A 193 -4.81 10.59 -14.45
N SER A 194 -3.75 11.10 -13.82
CA SER A 194 -3.30 12.48 -14.01
C SER A 194 -2.50 12.70 -15.31
N THR A 195 -2.25 11.64 -16.04
CA THR A 195 -1.67 11.62 -17.39
C THR A 195 -2.28 10.47 -18.19
N ARG A 196 -1.97 10.41 -19.48
CA ARG A 196 -2.34 9.32 -20.38
C ARG A 196 -1.11 8.76 -21.08
N GLN A 197 -0.90 7.44 -21.03
CA GLN A 197 0.10 6.76 -21.82
C GLN A 197 -0.41 6.60 -23.25
N LYS A 198 0.36 7.05 -24.25
CA LYS A 198 0.00 6.99 -25.68
C LYS A 198 0.64 5.81 -26.40
N ILE A 199 1.86 5.47 -26.04
CA ILE A 199 2.66 4.39 -26.62
C ILE A 199 3.11 3.47 -25.49
N SER A 200 3.01 2.17 -25.72
CA SER A 200 3.44 1.14 -24.78
C SER A 200 4.89 1.34 -24.37
N CYS A 201 5.15 1.29 -23.09
CA CYS A 201 6.49 1.53 -22.57
C CYS A 201 6.65 0.89 -21.19
N GLY A 202 7.89 0.58 -20.82
CA GLY A 202 8.23 0.07 -19.51
C GLY A 202 9.35 0.86 -18.84
N SER A 203 9.52 0.62 -17.55
CA SER A 203 10.57 1.22 -16.74
C SER A 203 11.06 0.28 -15.66
N TRP A 204 12.35 0.27 -15.43
CA TRP A 204 12.91 -0.20 -14.17
C TRP A 204 12.57 0.77 -13.04
N MET A 205 12.46 0.23 -11.84
CA MET A 205 12.23 1.01 -10.63
C MET A 205 13.15 0.51 -9.53
N THR A 206 13.58 1.41 -8.66
CA THR A 206 14.27 1.09 -7.41
C THR A 206 13.63 1.89 -6.28
N GLY A 207 13.66 1.35 -5.07
CA GLY A 207 12.98 2.02 -3.96
C GLY A 207 13.57 1.69 -2.61
N LEU A 208 13.16 2.50 -1.64
CA LEU A 208 13.44 2.34 -0.22
C LEU A 208 12.13 2.21 0.52
N GLY A 209 12.06 1.26 1.42
CA GLY A 209 10.88 1.00 2.24
C GLY A 209 11.21 1.00 3.73
N TYR A 210 10.24 1.48 4.50
CA TYR A 210 10.22 1.34 5.95
C TYR A 210 8.85 0.83 6.37
N THR A 211 8.81 -0.22 7.19
CA THR A 211 7.56 -0.68 7.80
C THR A 211 7.75 -0.95 9.28
N ARG A 212 6.70 -0.68 10.04
CA ARG A 212 6.54 -1.10 11.43
C ARG A 212 5.32 -1.99 11.52
N ASN A 213 5.51 -3.16 12.12
CA ASN A 213 4.47 -4.17 12.29
C ASN A 213 4.32 -4.49 13.76
N SER A 214 3.08 -4.72 14.20
CA SER A 214 2.75 -5.31 15.49
C SER A 214 1.74 -6.43 15.29
N ILE A 215 1.97 -7.55 15.94
CA ILE A 215 1.04 -8.70 15.95
C ILE A 215 0.84 -9.06 17.41
N GLU A 216 -0.41 -9.03 17.85
CA GLU A 216 -0.85 -9.54 19.15
C GLU A 216 -1.61 -10.82 18.88
N PHE A 217 -1.33 -11.87 19.64
CA PHE A 217 -1.91 -13.19 19.40
C PHE A 217 -2.15 -13.93 20.71
N ASP A 218 -3.37 -14.43 20.89
CA ASP A 218 -3.79 -15.20 22.04
C ASP A 218 -3.74 -16.70 21.69
N TYR A 219 -2.63 -17.33 22.08
CA TYR A 219 -2.39 -18.76 21.87
C TYR A 219 -3.39 -19.63 22.63
N ASP A 220 -3.67 -19.29 23.90
CA ASP A 220 -4.50 -20.12 24.77
C ASP A 220 -5.96 -20.13 24.27
N ARG A 221 -6.41 -18.99 23.73
CA ARG A 221 -7.73 -18.93 23.09
C ARG A 221 -7.82 -19.80 21.83
N LEU A 222 -6.78 -19.82 21.00
CA LEU A 222 -6.75 -20.71 19.84
C LEU A 222 -6.73 -22.16 20.27
N GLN A 223 -5.94 -22.53 21.30
CA GLN A 223 -5.89 -23.90 21.83
C GLN A 223 -7.27 -24.32 22.34
N ASN A 224 -8.00 -23.45 23.06
CA ASN A 224 -9.34 -23.75 23.55
C ASN A 224 -10.32 -24.05 22.39
N ILE A 225 -10.30 -23.27 21.31
CA ILE A 225 -11.12 -23.53 20.12
C ILE A 225 -10.77 -24.90 19.49
N VAL A 226 -9.47 -25.21 19.40
CA VAL A 226 -9.01 -26.51 18.90
C VAL A 226 -9.50 -27.65 19.77
N ASP A 227 -9.40 -27.53 21.10
CA ASP A 227 -9.84 -28.56 22.06
C ASP A 227 -11.36 -28.76 22.02
N GLU A 228 -12.13 -27.69 21.87
CA GLU A 228 -13.60 -27.75 21.79
C GLU A 228 -14.07 -28.39 20.47
N ARG A 229 -13.44 -28.06 19.36
CA ARG A 229 -13.88 -28.51 18.02
C ARG A 229 -13.31 -29.87 17.62
N LEU A 230 -12.13 -30.25 18.13
CA LEU A 230 -11.47 -31.52 17.88
C LEU A 230 -11.50 -32.42 19.11
N SER A 231 -12.59 -32.40 19.87
CA SER A 231 -12.76 -33.10 21.16
C SER A 231 -12.49 -34.62 21.13
N GLU A 232 -12.57 -35.24 19.98
CA GLU A 232 -12.26 -36.70 19.81
C GLU A 232 -10.76 -37.01 19.85
N ARG A 233 -9.88 -35.99 19.75
CA ARG A 233 -8.42 -36.14 19.73
C ARG A 233 -7.78 -35.03 20.56
N THR A 234 -6.84 -35.41 21.41
CA THR A 234 -6.00 -34.41 22.11
C THR A 234 -4.99 -33.84 21.12
N VAL A 235 -5.30 -32.70 20.52
CA VAL A 235 -4.43 -32.00 19.57
C VAL A 235 -3.79 -30.82 20.27
N LYS A 236 -2.47 -30.86 20.45
CA LYS A 236 -1.73 -29.74 21.05
C LYS A 236 -1.09 -28.89 19.97
N LEU A 237 -1.32 -27.59 20.04
CA LEU A 237 -0.62 -26.62 19.19
C LEU A 237 0.85 -26.53 19.60
N ASP A 238 1.70 -26.36 18.59
CA ASP A 238 3.15 -26.25 18.78
C ASP A 238 3.49 -24.99 19.62
N GLU A 239 4.38 -25.15 20.59
CA GLU A 239 4.86 -24.05 21.44
C GLU A 239 5.57 -22.92 20.67
N GLY A 240 6.02 -23.19 19.45
CA GLY A 240 6.53 -22.16 18.53
C GLY A 240 5.50 -21.09 18.17
N LEU A 241 4.20 -21.38 18.31
CA LEU A 241 3.12 -20.40 18.16
C LEU A 241 2.81 -19.64 19.46
N LYS A 242 3.42 -20.00 20.58
CA LYS A 242 3.16 -19.38 21.88
C LYS A 242 3.91 -18.06 22.01
N PHE A 243 3.25 -16.98 21.65
CA PHE A 243 3.71 -15.62 21.88
C PHE A 243 2.51 -14.68 22.11
N ASN A 244 2.69 -13.65 22.94
CA ASN A 244 1.63 -12.69 23.22
C ASN A 244 1.67 -11.51 22.24
N SER A 245 2.87 -11.01 21.95
CA SER A 245 3.04 -9.92 20.98
C SER A 245 4.40 -9.96 20.29
N VAL A 246 4.42 -9.58 19.04
CA VAL A 246 5.64 -9.39 18.27
C VAL A 246 5.58 -8.02 17.59
N ASN A 247 6.56 -7.18 17.92
CA ASN A 247 6.75 -5.89 17.29
C ASN A 247 8.05 -5.91 16.50
N TYR A 248 8.00 -5.58 15.23
CA TYR A 248 9.22 -5.49 14.41
C TYR A 248 9.13 -4.33 13.43
N TYR A 249 10.28 -3.81 13.08
CA TYR A 249 10.42 -2.86 11.99
C TYR A 249 11.29 -3.45 10.89
N ASN A 250 11.09 -2.93 9.70
CA ASN A 250 11.69 -3.40 8.48
C ASN A 250 12.20 -2.21 7.68
N ILE A 251 13.46 -2.28 7.25
CA ILE A 251 14.05 -1.37 6.27
C ILE A 251 14.36 -2.21 5.04
N SER A 252 13.95 -1.75 3.87
CA SER A 252 14.09 -2.52 2.65
C SER A 252 14.61 -1.68 1.49
N VAL A 253 15.34 -2.35 0.60
CA VAL A 253 15.72 -1.84 -0.72
C VAL A 253 15.01 -2.70 -1.75
N SER A 254 14.36 -2.08 -2.70
CA SER A 254 13.59 -2.78 -3.73
C SER A 254 14.08 -2.48 -5.13
N ALA A 255 13.92 -3.47 -6.00
CA ALA A 255 14.07 -3.34 -7.44
C ALA A 255 12.88 -3.99 -8.13
N GLY A 256 12.45 -3.41 -9.23
CA GLY A 256 11.28 -3.90 -9.94
C GLY A 256 11.20 -3.39 -11.37
N TYR A 257 10.23 -3.92 -12.08
CA TYR A 257 9.92 -3.50 -13.44
C TYR A 257 8.42 -3.24 -13.56
N ALA A 258 8.08 -2.19 -14.29
CA ALA A 258 6.70 -1.84 -14.63
C ALA A 258 6.55 -1.71 -16.13
N TYR A 259 5.38 -2.11 -16.64
CA TYR A 259 5.06 -2.01 -18.06
C TYR A 259 3.63 -1.51 -18.25
N ASN A 260 3.49 -0.54 -19.12
CA ASN A 260 2.24 0.01 -19.59
C ASN A 260 2.01 -0.46 -21.04
N TRP A 261 1.00 -1.30 -21.24
CA TRP A 261 0.60 -1.78 -22.55
C TRP A 261 -0.64 -1.02 -23.02
N VAL A 262 -0.45 -0.17 -24.03
CA VAL A 262 -1.52 0.52 -24.74
C VAL A 262 -2.01 -0.41 -25.86
N PHE A 263 -3.07 -1.13 -25.64
CA PHE A 263 -3.57 -2.16 -26.56
C PHE A 263 -4.69 -1.66 -27.47
N ALA A 264 -5.29 -0.52 -27.16
CA ALA A 264 -6.28 0.16 -28.00
C ALA A 264 -6.27 1.67 -27.71
N PRO A 265 -6.87 2.51 -28.57
CA PRO A 265 -7.03 3.93 -28.29
C PRO A 265 -7.69 4.16 -26.94
N TYR A 266 -7.05 4.95 -26.07
CA TYR A 266 -7.51 5.27 -24.71
C TYR A 266 -7.48 4.12 -23.70
N TRP A 267 -7.05 2.92 -24.08
CA TRP A 267 -6.98 1.76 -23.20
C TRP A 267 -5.55 1.42 -22.81
N LEU A 268 -5.36 1.23 -21.53
CA LEU A 268 -4.09 0.91 -20.91
C LEU A 268 -4.25 -0.33 -20.02
N LEU A 269 -3.38 -1.31 -20.17
CA LEU A 269 -3.13 -2.37 -19.21
C LEU A 269 -1.77 -2.14 -18.58
N ALA A 270 -1.72 -2.03 -17.26
CA ALA A 270 -0.50 -1.79 -16.52
C ALA A 270 -0.18 -2.96 -15.59
N SER A 271 1.08 -3.30 -15.51
CA SER A 271 1.61 -4.30 -14.57
C SER A 271 2.92 -3.80 -13.98
N SER A 272 3.12 -4.04 -12.70
CA SER A 272 4.35 -3.70 -11.99
C SER A 272 4.63 -4.77 -10.94
N LEU A 273 5.87 -5.25 -10.89
CA LEU A 273 6.36 -6.16 -9.88
C LEU A 273 7.67 -5.65 -9.31
N SER A 274 7.75 -5.53 -7.98
CA SER A 274 8.94 -5.15 -7.25
C SER A 274 9.24 -6.18 -6.17
N LEU A 275 10.50 -6.59 -6.07
CA LEU A 275 11.02 -7.41 -4.99
C LEU A 275 11.89 -6.54 -4.09
N ALA A 276 11.76 -6.72 -2.80
CA ALA A 276 12.50 -5.97 -1.81
C ALA A 276 13.32 -6.90 -0.91
N LEU A 277 14.60 -6.60 -0.77
CA LEU A 277 15.44 -7.18 0.26
C LEU A 277 15.24 -6.38 1.53
N ALA A 278 14.69 -7.03 2.55
CA ALA A 278 14.22 -6.41 3.76
C ALA A 278 15.02 -6.90 4.97
N TYR A 279 15.62 -5.96 5.70
CA TYR A 279 16.22 -6.22 7.00
C TYR A 279 15.21 -5.97 8.11
N LYS A 280 14.88 -7.01 8.87
CA LYS A 280 13.84 -6.99 9.91
C LYS A 280 14.45 -7.12 11.29
N LYS A 281 14.10 -6.20 12.20
CA LYS A 281 14.54 -6.23 13.59
C LYS A 281 13.37 -6.20 14.53
N THR A 282 13.30 -7.18 15.41
CA THR A 282 12.29 -7.26 16.47
C THR A 282 12.60 -6.25 17.55
N ARG A 283 11.57 -5.57 18.06
CA ARG A 283 11.64 -4.71 19.22
C ARG A 283 10.75 -5.34 20.29
N GLY A 284 11.36 -5.99 21.28
CA GLY A 284 10.65 -6.66 22.38
C GLY A 284 11.66 -7.40 23.26
N ILE A 285 11.28 -7.68 24.46
CA ILE A 285 12.08 -8.47 25.41
C ILE A 285 12.09 -9.90 24.85
N SER A 286 13.20 -10.30 24.25
CA SER A 286 13.51 -11.72 24.13
C SER A 286 13.99 -12.17 25.51
N GLU A 287 13.45 -13.26 26.03
CA GLU A 287 13.91 -13.88 27.28
C GLU A 287 15.39 -14.33 27.17
N ASP A 288 15.90 -14.49 25.96
CA ASP A 288 17.32 -14.73 25.66
C ASP A 288 17.96 -13.41 25.25
N GLY A 289 18.76 -12.79 26.14
CA GLY A 289 19.41 -11.49 25.97
C GLY A 289 20.18 -11.32 24.66
N ASP A 290 19.46 -11.00 23.59
CA ASP A 290 19.98 -10.86 22.24
C ASP A 290 20.91 -9.67 22.13
N LYS A 291 22.15 -9.93 21.72
CA LYS A 291 23.15 -8.92 21.41
C LYS A 291 22.70 -8.07 20.22
N TYR A 292 22.73 -6.77 20.38
CA TYR A 292 22.50 -5.80 19.30
C TYR A 292 23.59 -5.96 18.22
N GLY A 293 23.27 -6.65 17.12
CA GLY A 293 24.16 -6.85 15.98
C GLY A 293 23.36 -7.02 14.68
N PHE A 294 24.04 -6.85 13.54
CA PHE A 294 23.51 -7.21 12.25
C PHE A 294 23.52 -8.73 12.13
N ASP A 295 22.37 -9.34 11.87
CA ASP A 295 22.21 -10.77 11.69
C ASP A 295 21.59 -11.04 10.32
N PHE A 296 22.26 -11.86 9.50
CA PHE A 296 21.76 -12.29 8.18
C PHE A 296 20.44 -13.07 8.26
N ASN A 297 20.15 -13.73 9.37
CA ASN A 297 18.85 -14.40 9.59
C ASN A 297 17.67 -13.43 9.60
N ASN A 298 17.93 -12.13 9.75
CA ASN A 298 16.93 -11.08 9.70
C ASN A 298 16.64 -10.57 8.27
N LEU A 299 17.32 -11.09 7.25
CA LEU A 299 17.05 -10.75 5.85
C LEU A 299 15.88 -11.57 5.31
N ASN A 300 14.95 -10.89 4.69
CA ASN A 300 13.77 -11.47 4.09
C ASN A 300 13.50 -10.85 2.72
N ILE A 301 12.73 -11.55 1.90
CA ILE A 301 12.29 -11.04 0.60
C ILE A 301 10.82 -10.69 0.73
N ASP A 302 10.50 -9.44 0.44
CA ASP A 302 9.13 -8.93 0.36
C ASP A 302 8.78 -8.63 -1.10
N GLY A 303 7.49 -8.66 -1.44
CA GLY A 303 7.01 -8.43 -2.80
C GLY A 303 5.88 -7.41 -2.85
N ILE A 304 5.88 -6.58 -3.90
CA ILE A 304 4.80 -5.63 -4.19
C ILE A 304 4.43 -5.78 -5.67
N GLY A 305 3.20 -6.20 -5.91
CA GLY A 305 2.58 -6.25 -7.24
C GLY A 305 1.53 -5.16 -7.39
N ARG A 306 1.47 -4.54 -8.59
CA ARG A 306 0.39 -3.63 -8.95
C ARG A 306 -0.08 -3.95 -10.36
N PHE A 307 -1.39 -3.92 -10.54
CA PHE A 307 -2.05 -4.18 -11.80
C PHE A 307 -3.12 -3.11 -12.03
N GLY A 308 -3.35 -2.76 -13.28
CA GLY A 308 -4.38 -1.79 -13.60
C GLY A 308 -4.87 -1.96 -15.03
N ILE A 309 -6.16 -1.77 -15.24
CA ILE A 309 -6.77 -1.58 -16.55
C ILE A 309 -7.51 -0.25 -16.52
N VAL A 310 -7.24 0.59 -17.50
CA VAL A 310 -7.72 1.98 -17.53
C VAL A 310 -8.23 2.31 -18.92
N TYR A 311 -9.42 2.87 -18.98
CA TYR A 311 -9.91 3.66 -20.09
C TYR A 311 -9.79 5.14 -19.72
N ASN A 312 -9.11 5.94 -20.52
CA ASN A 312 -8.96 7.37 -20.28
C ASN A 312 -8.91 8.15 -21.60
N ASN A 313 -10.02 8.86 -21.90
CA ASN A 313 -10.11 9.74 -23.06
C ASN A 313 -9.86 11.21 -22.73
N ASP A 314 -9.13 11.49 -21.62
CA ASP A 314 -8.83 12.80 -21.07
C ASP A 314 -10.00 13.42 -20.28
N ARG A 315 -11.24 13.32 -20.76
CA ARG A 315 -12.41 13.89 -20.09
C ARG A 315 -13.14 12.88 -19.18
N PHE A 316 -13.31 11.65 -19.64
CA PHE A 316 -13.86 10.54 -18.88
C PHE A 316 -12.81 9.48 -18.69
N TYR A 317 -12.79 8.89 -17.52
CA TYR A 317 -11.96 7.73 -17.24
C TYR A 317 -12.72 6.72 -16.39
N ALA A 318 -12.39 5.47 -16.60
CA ALA A 318 -12.87 4.35 -15.82
C ALA A 318 -11.78 3.28 -15.76
N GLY A 319 -11.78 2.49 -14.71
CA GLY A 319 -10.79 1.44 -14.61
C GLY A 319 -10.91 0.60 -13.37
N ALA A 320 -10.01 -0.37 -13.30
CA ALA A 320 -9.77 -1.16 -12.10
C ALA A 320 -8.27 -1.21 -11.82
N SER A 321 -7.91 -1.20 -10.55
CA SER A 321 -6.53 -1.37 -10.12
C SER A 321 -6.45 -2.29 -8.92
N ALA A 322 -5.38 -3.10 -8.84
CA ALA A 322 -5.10 -3.96 -7.72
C ALA A 322 -3.68 -3.72 -7.21
N ILE A 323 -3.54 -3.71 -5.89
CA ILE A 323 -2.25 -3.70 -5.21
C ILE A 323 -2.18 -4.91 -4.31
N VAL A 324 -1.09 -5.66 -4.41
CA VAL A 324 -0.78 -6.84 -3.58
C VAL A 324 0.55 -6.60 -2.91
N ARG A 325 0.60 -6.74 -1.59
CA ARG A 325 1.82 -6.67 -0.80
C ARG A 325 1.99 -7.97 -0.05
N ALA A 326 3.15 -8.60 -0.18
CA ALA A 326 3.50 -9.84 0.49
C ALA A 326 4.72 -9.59 1.37
N TYR A 327 4.56 -9.76 2.67
CA TYR A 327 5.61 -9.60 3.65
C TYR A 327 5.86 -10.92 4.38
N ASN A 328 7.14 -11.26 4.51
CA ASN A 328 7.57 -12.44 5.24
C ASN A 328 8.33 -12.01 6.48
N TYR A 329 7.99 -12.60 7.62
CA TYR A 329 8.78 -12.50 8.83
C TYR A 329 9.13 -13.89 9.31
N ARG A 330 10.40 -14.14 9.55
CA ARG A 330 10.90 -15.43 10.05
C ARG A 330 11.74 -15.21 11.29
N LYS A 331 11.46 -15.96 12.34
CA LYS A 331 12.28 -16.09 13.53
C LYS A 331 12.53 -17.58 13.79
N SER A 332 13.48 -17.94 14.64
CA SER A 332 13.99 -19.32 14.84
C SER A 332 12.91 -20.41 14.94
N ARG A 333 11.79 -20.12 15.59
CA ARG A 333 10.71 -21.10 15.83
C ARG A 333 9.41 -20.84 15.09
N PHE A 334 9.20 -19.63 14.56
CA PHE A 334 7.97 -19.33 13.85
C PHE A 334 8.17 -18.42 12.64
N GLN A 335 7.21 -18.44 11.74
CA GLN A 335 7.11 -17.59 10.58
C GLN A 335 5.73 -16.91 10.58
N ALA A 336 5.71 -15.63 10.26
CA ALA A 336 4.50 -14.88 10.00
C ALA A 336 4.57 -14.36 8.55
N ASN A 337 3.62 -14.81 7.74
CA ASN A 337 3.46 -14.35 6.37
C ASN A 337 2.19 -13.51 6.31
N ASN A 338 2.34 -12.31 5.81
CA ASN A 338 1.22 -11.40 5.61
C ASN A 338 1.09 -11.06 4.13
N VAL A 339 -0.13 -11.24 3.60
CA VAL A 339 -0.49 -10.80 2.25
C VAL A 339 -1.70 -9.91 2.36
N PHE A 340 -1.56 -8.67 1.94
CA PHE A 340 -2.65 -7.70 1.97
C PHE A 340 -2.65 -6.81 0.75
N GLY A 341 -3.78 -6.20 0.48
CA GLY A 341 -3.91 -5.31 -0.65
C GLY A 341 -5.32 -4.78 -0.83
N SER A 342 -5.54 -4.20 -1.99
CA SER A 342 -6.84 -3.66 -2.38
C SER A 342 -7.09 -3.87 -3.86
N LEU A 343 -8.36 -4.07 -4.18
CA LEU A 343 -8.92 -3.99 -5.52
C LEU A 343 -9.82 -2.76 -5.58
N ASN A 344 -9.54 -1.87 -6.51
CA ASN A 344 -10.31 -0.65 -6.73
C ASN A 344 -10.97 -0.70 -8.09
N ILE A 345 -12.24 -0.30 -8.16
CA ILE A 345 -12.96 -0.07 -9.40
C ILE A 345 -13.46 1.37 -9.34
N TYR A 346 -13.26 2.13 -10.40
CA TYR A 346 -13.56 3.55 -10.38
C TYR A 346 -14.07 4.06 -11.72
N VAL A 347 -14.83 5.14 -11.65
CA VAL A 347 -15.25 5.95 -12.78
C VAL A 347 -15.12 7.43 -12.42
N GLY A 348 -14.61 8.23 -13.34
CA GLY A 348 -14.36 9.63 -13.07
C GLY A 348 -14.55 10.54 -14.28
N TYR A 349 -14.63 11.82 -13.97
CA TYR A 349 -14.88 12.89 -14.92
C TYR A 349 -13.98 14.09 -14.62
N ASN A 350 -13.29 14.58 -15.66
CA ASN A 350 -12.37 15.71 -15.58
C ASN A 350 -13.04 16.97 -16.15
N PHE A 351 -12.88 18.09 -15.45
CA PHE A 351 -13.49 19.36 -15.84
C PHE A 351 -12.59 20.55 -15.49
N GLY A 352 -12.96 21.74 -15.98
CA GLY A 352 -12.13 22.94 -15.76
C GLY A 352 -10.86 22.93 -16.59
N LEU A 353 -10.97 23.14 -17.92
CA LEU A 353 -9.83 23.13 -18.83
C LEU A 353 -8.73 24.12 -18.38
N LYS A 354 -7.48 23.67 -18.30
CA LYS A 354 -6.32 24.49 -17.91
C LYS A 354 -6.13 25.67 -18.86
N LYS A 355 -5.63 26.80 -18.35
CA LYS A 355 -5.42 28.03 -19.12
C LYS A 355 -4.60 27.79 -20.40
N ALA A 356 -3.57 26.98 -20.33
CA ALA A 356 -2.71 26.64 -21.48
C ALA A 356 -3.47 25.98 -22.66
N TYR A 357 -4.51 25.21 -22.37
CA TYR A 357 -5.32 24.53 -23.39
C TYR A 357 -6.53 25.34 -23.84
N LYS A 358 -6.99 26.33 -23.02
CA LYS A 358 -8.04 27.28 -23.41
C LYS A 358 -7.59 28.19 -24.57
N GLN A 359 -6.32 28.59 -24.58
CA GLN A 359 -5.77 29.44 -25.63
C GLN A 359 -5.60 28.73 -26.98
N LYS A 360 -5.34 27.41 -26.99
CA LYS A 360 -5.25 26.61 -28.22
C LYS A 360 -6.59 26.36 -28.90
N LYS A 361 -7.72 26.61 -28.22
CA LYS A 361 -9.09 26.44 -28.73
C LYS A 361 -9.76 27.71 -29.25
N LYS A 362 -9.10 28.86 -29.17
CA LYS A 362 -9.61 30.05 -29.90
C LYS A 362 -9.20 29.91 -31.36
N PRO A 363 -10.18 29.98 -32.30
CA PRO A 363 -9.95 29.91 -33.73
C PRO A 363 -9.04 31.05 -34.21
#